data_ff73709058a305ced7df16d7c1cf99db
#
_entry.id   ff73709058a305ced7df16d7c1cf99db
#
_cell.length_a   1.000
_cell.length_b   1.000
_cell.length_c   1.000
_cell.angle_alpha   90.00
_cell.angle_beta   90.00
_cell.angle_gamma   90.00
#
_symmetry.space_group_name_H-M   'P 1'
#
loop_
_entity.id
_entity.type
_entity.pdbx_description
1 polymer ?
#
loop_
_entity_poly.entity_id
_entity_poly.type
_entity_poly.pdbx_seq_one_letter_code
_entity_poly.pdbx_strand_id
1 'polypeptide(L)'
;ESVGFGSTSTNPCGEIILSPYDSCRLMLVNLTSFVKNAWKDNATFDFGKFGLTVRKAQRLMDDMIDLEIEQIDKIMHKVELDPEPDAVKQIEMDLWKNIRKAAINGRRTGLGITGLGDMLAMLGQRYGSDESIYTTEEVYKWLSLNSYEESIQLAKERGAFPAWDHKKEKDHPFISGIISELLEHRKEEYARYGRRNIANTTTAPAGSVSVLTQTTSGIEPSFMLHYT
;
A
#
# COMPACT_ATOMS: atom_id res chain seq x y z
N GLU A 1 4.94 -17.79 -6.82
CA GLU A 1 6.12 -18.38 -7.44
C GLU A 1 5.90 -18.70 -8.93
N SER A 2 4.77 -19.28 -9.29
CA SER A 2 4.46 -19.68 -10.68
C SER A 2 4.41 -18.53 -11.72
N VAL A 3 4.42 -17.28 -11.27
CA VAL A 3 4.45 -16.07 -12.13
C VAL A 3 5.75 -15.28 -12.01
N GLY A 4 6.78 -15.85 -11.39
CA GLY A 4 8.10 -15.23 -11.25
C GLY A 4 8.27 -14.31 -10.03
N PHE A 5 7.31 -14.31 -9.11
CA PHE A 5 7.37 -13.58 -7.84
C PHE A 5 7.50 -14.54 -6.65
N GLY A 6 8.61 -15.31 -6.62
CA GLY A 6 8.98 -16.10 -5.46
C GLY A 6 9.35 -15.22 -4.27
N SER A 7 8.79 -15.51 -3.09
CA SER A 7 9.12 -14.78 -1.85
C SER A 7 10.54 -15.14 -1.41
N THR A 8 11.38 -14.14 -1.16
CA THR A 8 12.77 -14.34 -0.72
C THR A 8 12.95 -13.98 0.76
N SER A 9 12.46 -12.80 1.15
CA SER A 9 12.54 -12.30 2.51
C SER A 9 11.44 -11.25 2.75
N THR A 10 11.35 -10.75 3.97
CA THR A 10 10.60 -9.52 4.24
C THR A 10 11.52 -8.30 4.04
N ASN A 11 10.93 -7.10 4.00
CA ASN A 11 11.67 -5.87 4.23
C ASN A 11 12.18 -5.79 5.68
N PRO A 12 13.05 -4.84 6.06
CA PRO A 12 13.64 -4.76 7.39
C PRO A 12 12.63 -4.71 8.55
N CYS A 13 11.49 -4.04 8.36
CA CYS A 13 10.45 -3.92 9.39
C CYS A 13 9.46 -5.10 9.42
N GLY A 14 9.54 -6.04 8.47
CA GLY A 14 8.76 -7.27 8.45
C GLY A 14 7.31 -7.15 7.95
N GLU A 15 6.86 -5.95 7.55
CA GLU A 15 5.47 -5.70 7.17
C GLU A 15 5.11 -6.14 5.75
N ILE A 16 6.10 -6.47 4.90
CA ILE A 16 5.85 -6.89 3.53
C ILE A 16 6.82 -7.98 3.08
N ILE A 17 6.29 -8.97 2.39
CA ILE A 17 7.08 -10.03 1.76
C ILE A 17 7.50 -9.57 0.36
N LEU A 18 8.79 -9.65 0.06
CA LEU A 18 9.37 -9.19 -1.20
C LEU A 18 9.95 -10.33 -2.03
N SER A 19 9.86 -10.17 -3.34
CA SER A 19 10.60 -10.96 -4.33
C SER A 19 11.98 -10.34 -4.59
N PRO A 20 12.93 -11.06 -5.22
CA PRO A 20 14.21 -10.47 -5.61
C PRO A 20 14.01 -9.21 -6.45
N TYR A 21 14.83 -8.20 -6.18
CA TYR A 21 14.82 -6.90 -6.86
C TYR A 21 13.52 -6.08 -6.72
N ASP A 22 12.57 -6.54 -5.89
CA ASP A 22 11.32 -5.82 -5.64
C ASP A 22 11.51 -4.77 -4.54
N SER A 23 10.58 -3.84 -4.46
CA SER A 23 10.60 -2.75 -3.48
C SER A 23 9.19 -2.48 -2.98
N CYS A 24 9.07 -1.99 -1.74
CA CYS A 24 7.83 -1.53 -1.16
C CYS A 24 7.77 0.00 -1.21
N ARG A 25 6.79 0.53 -1.95
CA ARG A 25 6.47 1.96 -1.97
C ARG A 25 5.41 2.20 -0.92
N LEU A 26 5.72 3.04 0.05
CA LEU A 26 4.87 3.29 1.20
C LEU A 26 4.16 4.64 1.09
N MET A 27 2.87 4.64 1.45
CA MET A 27 2.10 5.86 1.69
C MET A 27 1.18 5.61 2.88
N LEU A 28 1.08 6.56 3.80
CA LEU A 28 0.30 6.42 5.01
C LEU A 28 -0.80 7.49 5.07
N VAL A 29 -2.03 7.05 5.31
CA VAL A 29 -3.18 7.94 5.52
C VAL A 29 -3.31 8.25 7.01
N ASN A 30 -3.29 9.54 7.36
CA ASN A 30 -3.46 9.99 8.73
C ASN A 30 -4.93 9.91 9.15
N LEU A 31 -5.27 8.99 10.04
CA LEU A 31 -6.63 8.72 10.48
C LEU A 31 -7.26 9.88 11.26
N THR A 32 -6.47 10.69 11.96
CA THR A 32 -6.99 11.82 12.75
C THR A 32 -7.72 12.84 11.89
N SER A 33 -7.38 12.93 10.60
CA SER A 33 -8.00 13.85 9.64
C SER A 33 -9.45 13.53 9.27
N PHE A 34 -9.96 12.38 9.72
CA PHE A 34 -11.32 11.90 9.42
C PHE A 34 -12.22 11.87 10.63
N VAL A 35 -11.72 12.26 11.82
CA VAL A 35 -12.57 12.36 13.02
C VAL A 35 -13.32 13.67 13.01
N LYS A 36 -14.64 13.58 13.07
CA LYS A 36 -15.56 14.72 13.28
C LYS A 36 -15.87 14.87 14.76
N ASN A 37 -16.03 16.09 15.25
CA ASN A 37 -16.34 16.40 16.64
C ASN A 37 -15.36 15.74 17.64
N ALA A 38 -14.08 15.66 17.30
CA ALA A 38 -13.06 15.05 18.14
C ALA A 38 -13.18 15.49 19.61
N TRP A 39 -12.98 14.56 20.54
CA TRP A 39 -13.03 14.78 21.99
C TRP A 39 -14.41 15.13 22.56
N LYS A 40 -15.49 14.86 21.81
CA LYS A 40 -16.87 15.08 22.26
C LYS A 40 -17.64 13.76 22.26
N ASP A 41 -18.74 13.70 23.03
CA ASP A 41 -19.59 12.50 23.11
C ASP A 41 -20.20 12.09 21.77
N ASN A 42 -20.28 13.02 20.82
CA ASN A 42 -20.77 12.77 19.47
C ASN A 42 -19.63 12.70 18.42
N ALA A 43 -18.42 12.32 18.84
CA ALA A 43 -17.30 12.10 17.93
C ALA A 43 -17.61 10.93 16.98
N THR A 44 -17.30 11.10 15.70
CA THR A 44 -17.52 10.08 14.66
C THR A 44 -16.39 10.04 13.67
N PHE A 45 -16.17 8.88 13.04
CA PHE A 45 -15.21 8.72 11.95
C PHE A 45 -15.91 8.83 10.59
N ASP A 46 -15.40 9.67 9.70
CA ASP A 46 -15.93 9.88 8.35
C ASP A 46 -15.38 8.82 7.38
N PHE A 47 -15.98 7.63 7.39
CA PHE A 47 -15.61 6.53 6.49
C PHE A 47 -15.74 6.91 5.01
N GLY A 48 -16.73 7.72 4.63
CA GLY A 48 -16.92 8.14 3.23
C GLY A 48 -15.75 8.99 2.73
N LYS A 49 -15.33 10.01 3.50
CA LYS A 49 -14.16 10.82 3.17
C LYS A 49 -12.88 9.98 3.19
N PHE A 50 -12.76 9.07 4.16
CA PHE A 50 -11.61 8.16 4.27
C PHE A 50 -11.49 7.26 3.03
N GLY A 51 -12.57 6.57 2.62
CA GLY A 51 -12.57 5.70 1.44
C GLY A 51 -12.18 6.44 0.16
N LEU A 52 -12.73 7.66 -0.06
CA LEU A 52 -12.33 8.51 -1.20
C LEU A 52 -10.85 8.89 -1.16
N THR A 53 -10.30 9.13 0.03
CA THR A 53 -8.87 9.45 0.20
C THR A 53 -8.00 8.23 -0.08
N VAL A 54 -8.40 7.05 0.39
CA VAL A 54 -7.73 5.77 0.12
C VAL A 54 -7.63 5.51 -1.38
N ARG A 55 -8.71 5.72 -2.14
CA ARG A 55 -8.71 5.55 -3.60
C ARG A 55 -7.72 6.50 -4.27
N LYS A 56 -7.73 7.79 -3.89
CA LYS A 56 -6.76 8.76 -4.42
C LYS A 56 -5.31 8.39 -4.07
N ALA A 57 -5.08 7.93 -2.84
CA ALA A 57 -3.75 7.50 -2.39
C ALA A 57 -3.26 6.28 -3.20
N GLN A 58 -4.12 5.28 -3.44
CA GLN A 58 -3.77 4.12 -4.26
C GLN A 58 -3.40 4.52 -5.70
N ARG A 59 -4.13 5.46 -6.30
CA ARG A 59 -3.82 6.00 -7.62
C ARG A 59 -2.47 6.73 -7.65
N LEU A 60 -2.23 7.60 -6.68
CA LEU A 60 -0.95 8.30 -6.55
C LEU A 60 0.23 7.34 -6.39
N MET A 61 0.04 6.23 -5.66
CA MET A 61 1.09 5.22 -5.51
C MET A 61 1.37 4.49 -6.83
N ASP A 62 0.38 4.23 -7.66
CA ASP A 62 0.60 3.67 -8.99
C ASP A 62 1.37 4.66 -9.89
N ASP A 63 1.04 5.96 -9.82
CA ASP A 63 1.78 7.02 -10.53
C ASP A 63 3.24 7.16 -10.03
N MET A 64 3.49 6.97 -8.72
CA MET A 64 4.85 6.95 -8.17
C MET A 64 5.70 5.81 -8.75
N ILE A 65 5.10 4.65 -9.07
CA ILE A 65 5.82 3.56 -9.72
C ILE A 65 6.25 3.96 -11.13
N ASP A 66 5.41 4.68 -11.87
CA ASP A 66 5.77 5.17 -13.20
C ASP A 66 6.93 6.18 -13.14
N LEU A 67 6.91 7.10 -12.16
CA LEU A 67 8.02 8.03 -11.91
C LEU A 67 9.32 7.29 -11.51
N GLU A 68 9.23 6.23 -10.71
CA GLU A 68 10.38 5.40 -10.35
C GLU A 68 10.97 4.72 -11.60
N ILE A 69 10.13 4.17 -12.48
CA ILE A 69 10.57 3.54 -13.72
C ILE A 69 11.28 4.58 -14.62
N GLU A 70 10.75 5.79 -14.74
CA GLU A 70 11.41 6.87 -15.48
C GLU A 70 12.79 7.22 -14.87
N GLN A 71 12.93 7.21 -13.54
CA GLN A 71 14.22 7.45 -12.90
C GLN A 71 15.20 6.29 -13.14
N ILE A 72 14.74 5.05 -13.09
CA ILE A 72 15.56 3.88 -13.42
C ILE A 72 16.07 3.97 -14.86
N ASP A 73 15.22 4.37 -15.81
CA ASP A 73 15.63 4.55 -17.21
C ASP A 73 16.71 5.62 -17.37
N LYS A 74 16.62 6.74 -16.63
CA LYS A 74 17.67 7.77 -16.60
C LYS A 74 18.98 7.25 -15.98
N ILE A 75 18.90 6.44 -14.92
CA ILE A 75 20.08 5.82 -14.30
C ILE A 75 20.74 4.87 -15.29
N MET A 76 19.98 3.99 -15.95
CA MET A 76 20.49 3.06 -16.94
C MET A 76 21.19 3.80 -18.09
N HIS A 77 20.61 4.88 -18.58
CA HIS A 77 21.24 5.71 -19.61
C HIS A 77 22.53 6.36 -19.11
N LYS A 78 22.58 6.82 -17.85
CA LYS A 78 23.84 7.33 -17.25
C LYS A 78 24.91 6.25 -17.20
N VAL A 79 24.58 5.03 -16.76
CA VAL A 79 25.52 3.88 -16.70
C VAL A 79 26.10 3.56 -18.09
N GLU A 80 25.30 3.62 -19.15
CA GLU A 80 25.78 3.44 -20.53
C GLU A 80 26.88 4.42 -20.92
N LEU A 81 26.75 5.67 -20.45
CA LEU A 81 27.69 6.77 -20.77
C LEU A 81 28.86 6.90 -19.79
N ASP A 82 28.87 6.12 -18.72
CA ASP A 82 29.92 6.21 -17.69
C ASP A 82 31.27 5.70 -18.26
N PRO A 83 32.40 6.37 -17.94
CA PRO A 83 33.74 5.97 -18.41
C PRO A 83 34.30 4.71 -17.72
N GLU A 84 33.56 4.07 -16.84
CA GLU A 84 33.98 2.85 -16.14
C GLU A 84 34.18 1.66 -17.10
N PRO A 85 34.99 0.64 -16.69
CA PRO A 85 35.20 -0.55 -17.48
C PRO A 85 33.88 -1.30 -17.79
N ASP A 86 33.75 -1.85 -18.98
CA ASP A 86 32.53 -2.52 -19.45
C ASP A 86 32.03 -3.63 -18.50
N ALA A 87 32.95 -4.34 -17.85
CA ALA A 87 32.57 -5.38 -16.87
C ALA A 87 31.83 -4.81 -15.63
N VAL A 88 32.20 -3.62 -15.18
CA VAL A 88 31.55 -2.92 -14.07
C VAL A 88 30.18 -2.42 -14.51
N LYS A 89 30.14 -1.73 -15.66
CA LYS A 89 28.88 -1.25 -16.25
C LYS A 89 27.86 -2.36 -16.49
N GLN A 90 28.33 -3.54 -16.93
CA GLN A 90 27.43 -4.66 -17.17
C GLN A 90 26.76 -5.16 -15.87
N ILE A 91 27.51 -5.26 -14.77
CA ILE A 91 26.97 -5.66 -13.45
C ILE A 91 25.92 -4.65 -12.96
N GLU A 92 26.23 -3.36 -13.06
CA GLU A 92 25.31 -2.30 -12.65
C GLU A 92 24.07 -2.27 -13.54
N MET A 93 24.24 -2.38 -14.84
CA MET A 93 23.14 -2.42 -15.81
C MET A 93 22.22 -3.62 -15.55
N ASP A 94 22.75 -4.80 -15.27
CA ASP A 94 21.95 -5.99 -15.00
C ASP A 94 21.15 -5.84 -13.68
N LEU A 95 21.72 -5.19 -12.66
CA LEU A 95 21.01 -4.84 -11.44
C LEU A 95 19.79 -3.95 -11.75
N TRP A 96 19.99 -2.84 -12.45
CA TRP A 96 18.92 -1.88 -12.76
C TRP A 96 17.85 -2.47 -13.68
N LYS A 97 18.23 -3.31 -14.65
CA LYS A 97 17.28 -4.06 -15.49
C LYS A 97 16.38 -4.98 -14.66
N ASN A 98 16.94 -5.66 -13.67
CA ASN A 98 16.19 -6.56 -12.80
C ASN A 98 15.23 -5.79 -11.88
N ILE A 99 15.68 -4.66 -11.29
CA ILE A 99 14.83 -3.77 -10.49
C ILE A 99 13.68 -3.23 -11.35
N ARG A 100 13.98 -2.71 -12.54
CA ARG A 100 12.97 -2.24 -13.50
C ARG A 100 11.93 -3.30 -13.83
N LYS A 101 12.40 -4.51 -14.13
CA LYS A 101 11.53 -5.65 -14.45
C LYS A 101 10.60 -6.01 -13.29
N ALA A 102 11.10 -6.03 -12.05
CA ALA A 102 10.30 -6.29 -10.86
C ALA A 102 9.26 -5.18 -10.65
N ALA A 103 9.66 -3.91 -10.78
CA ALA A 103 8.75 -2.77 -10.66
C ALA A 103 7.59 -2.82 -11.65
N ILE A 104 7.87 -3.09 -12.93
CA ILE A 104 6.86 -3.18 -14.00
C ILE A 104 5.93 -4.38 -13.77
N ASN A 105 6.50 -5.56 -13.51
CA ASN A 105 5.75 -6.81 -13.49
C ASN A 105 4.82 -6.94 -12.29
N GLY A 106 5.18 -6.37 -11.15
CA GLY A 106 4.38 -6.47 -9.92
C GLY A 106 3.60 -5.21 -9.58
N ARG A 107 4.14 -4.04 -9.87
CA ARG A 107 3.57 -2.74 -9.47
C ARG A 107 3.15 -2.73 -8.00
N ARG A 108 4.03 -3.19 -7.11
CA ARG A 108 3.76 -3.35 -5.69
C ARG A 108 3.63 -2.00 -5.00
N THR A 109 2.55 -1.83 -4.23
CA THR A 109 2.30 -0.71 -3.33
C THR A 109 2.10 -1.19 -1.90
N GLY A 110 2.29 -0.30 -0.95
CA GLY A 110 2.06 -0.53 0.48
C GLY A 110 1.33 0.65 1.09
N LEU A 111 0.04 0.77 0.81
CA LEU A 111 -0.82 1.79 1.41
C LEU A 111 -1.19 1.39 2.82
N GLY A 112 -0.90 2.25 3.79
CA GLY A 112 -1.17 2.03 5.20
C GLY A 112 -1.82 3.22 5.89
N ILE A 113 -1.79 3.18 7.21
CA ILE A 113 -2.38 4.19 8.08
C ILE A 113 -1.37 4.65 9.13
N THR A 114 -1.60 5.84 9.68
CA THR A 114 -0.91 6.36 10.87
C THR A 114 -1.91 7.04 11.79
N GLY A 115 -1.58 7.14 13.07
CA GLY A 115 -2.41 7.82 14.04
C GLY A 115 -3.64 7.02 14.50
N LEU A 116 -3.60 5.68 14.49
CA LEU A 116 -4.72 4.87 14.99
C LEU A 116 -4.99 5.14 16.47
N GLY A 117 -3.93 5.16 17.29
CA GLY A 117 -4.07 5.44 18.71
C GLY A 117 -4.70 6.80 19.00
N ASP A 118 -4.27 7.84 18.27
CA ASP A 118 -4.85 9.19 18.40
C ASP A 118 -6.30 9.25 17.91
N MET A 119 -6.60 8.60 16.78
CA MET A 119 -7.98 8.52 16.28
C MET A 119 -8.93 7.90 17.30
N LEU A 120 -8.53 6.77 17.91
CA LEU A 120 -9.33 6.10 18.94
C LEU A 120 -9.52 7.00 20.17
N ALA A 121 -8.46 7.70 20.61
CA ALA A 121 -8.55 8.67 21.71
C ALA A 121 -9.50 9.83 21.37
N MET A 122 -9.42 10.36 20.13
CA MET A 122 -10.34 11.41 19.64
C MET A 122 -11.81 10.97 19.60
N LEU A 123 -12.06 9.67 19.38
CA LEU A 123 -13.38 9.04 19.43
C LEU A 123 -13.85 8.72 20.86
N GLY A 124 -13.00 8.91 21.89
CA GLY A 124 -13.28 8.54 23.27
C GLY A 124 -13.20 7.04 23.54
N GLN A 125 -12.59 6.28 22.65
CA GLN A 125 -12.46 4.82 22.76
C GLN A 125 -11.15 4.42 23.43
N ARG A 126 -11.23 3.53 24.42
CA ARG A 126 -10.04 2.98 25.08
C ARG A 126 -9.35 1.99 24.13
N TYR A 127 -8.06 2.21 23.87
CA TYR A 127 -7.26 1.28 23.07
C TYR A 127 -7.31 -0.15 23.63
N GLY A 128 -7.63 -1.13 22.78
CA GLY A 128 -7.80 -2.54 23.15
C GLY A 128 -9.16 -2.91 23.78
N SER A 129 -10.13 -1.97 23.82
CA SER A 129 -11.52 -2.31 24.13
C SER A 129 -12.22 -2.93 22.92
N ASP A 130 -13.31 -3.68 23.16
CA ASP A 130 -14.11 -4.31 22.09
C ASP A 130 -14.60 -3.28 21.07
N GLU A 131 -14.99 -2.09 21.54
CA GLU A 131 -15.41 -0.99 20.67
C GLU A 131 -14.26 -0.50 19.77
N SER A 132 -13.05 -0.34 20.34
CA SER A 132 -11.87 0.09 19.57
C SER A 132 -11.41 -0.98 18.58
N ILE A 133 -11.54 -2.25 18.93
CA ILE A 133 -11.25 -3.38 18.05
C ILE A 133 -12.21 -3.36 16.86
N TYR A 134 -13.51 -3.21 17.11
CA TYR A 134 -14.52 -3.09 16.04
C TYR A 134 -14.25 -1.89 15.13
N THR A 135 -13.96 -0.71 15.70
CA THR A 135 -13.63 0.48 14.90
C THR A 135 -12.38 0.28 14.05
N THR A 136 -11.36 -0.39 14.60
CA THR A 136 -10.12 -0.72 13.87
C THR A 136 -10.40 -1.69 12.73
N GLU A 137 -11.20 -2.71 12.95
CA GLU A 137 -11.63 -3.67 11.93
C GLU A 137 -12.33 -2.95 10.77
N GLU A 138 -13.28 -2.07 11.07
CA GLU A 138 -13.97 -1.26 10.06
C GLU A 138 -13.00 -0.35 9.28
N VAL A 139 -12.04 0.30 9.94
CA VAL A 139 -11.02 1.11 9.26
C VAL A 139 -10.21 0.26 8.27
N TYR A 140 -9.74 -0.93 8.68
CA TYR A 140 -8.98 -1.82 7.81
C TYR A 140 -9.82 -2.43 6.69
N LYS A 141 -11.09 -2.72 6.95
CA LYS A 141 -12.06 -3.14 5.93
C LYS A 141 -12.21 -2.06 4.85
N TRP A 142 -12.44 -0.82 5.25
CA TRP A 142 -12.55 0.31 4.32
C TRP A 142 -11.26 0.60 3.57
N LEU A 143 -10.10 0.51 4.24
CA LEU A 143 -8.79 0.63 3.60
C LEU A 143 -8.63 -0.42 2.49
N SER A 144 -8.89 -1.68 2.82
CA SER A 144 -8.72 -2.79 1.89
C SER A 144 -9.69 -2.68 0.71
N LEU A 145 -10.98 -2.55 0.97
CA LEU A 145 -11.99 -2.49 -0.09
C LEU A 145 -11.73 -1.33 -1.07
N ASN A 146 -11.48 -0.11 -0.56
CA ASN A 146 -11.28 1.05 -1.42
C ASN A 146 -9.95 1.01 -2.18
N SER A 147 -8.88 0.47 -1.61
CA SER A 147 -7.61 0.32 -2.32
C SER A 147 -7.69 -0.72 -3.44
N TYR A 148 -8.38 -1.85 -3.20
CA TYR A 148 -8.58 -2.88 -4.21
C TYR A 148 -9.56 -2.44 -5.30
N GLU A 149 -10.63 -1.75 -4.94
CA GLU A 149 -11.57 -1.17 -5.89
C GLU A 149 -10.87 -0.19 -6.84
N GLU A 150 -9.98 0.66 -6.31
CA GLU A 150 -9.18 1.57 -7.14
C GLU A 150 -8.15 0.82 -8.00
N SER A 151 -7.53 -0.23 -7.48
CA SER A 151 -6.60 -1.06 -8.27
C SER A 151 -7.30 -1.76 -9.44
N ILE A 152 -8.57 -2.18 -9.27
CA ILE A 152 -9.41 -2.70 -10.35
C ILE A 152 -9.72 -1.58 -11.37
N GLN A 153 -10.08 -0.40 -10.89
CA GLN A 153 -10.33 0.74 -11.75
C GLN A 153 -9.08 1.13 -12.58
N LEU A 154 -7.91 1.15 -11.95
CA LEU A 154 -6.64 1.39 -12.64
C LEU A 154 -6.31 0.29 -13.66
N ALA A 155 -6.62 -0.97 -13.35
CA ALA A 155 -6.44 -2.06 -14.31
C ALA A 155 -7.33 -1.89 -15.55
N LYS A 156 -8.56 -1.43 -15.38
CA LYS A 156 -9.47 -1.09 -16.49
C LYS A 156 -8.93 0.05 -17.36
N GLU A 157 -8.28 1.05 -16.76
CA GLU A 157 -7.73 2.22 -17.44
C GLU A 157 -6.36 1.97 -18.11
N ARG A 158 -5.48 1.19 -17.43
CA ARG A 158 -4.05 1.10 -17.74
C ARG A 158 -3.55 -0.34 -17.93
N GLY A 159 -4.42 -1.32 -17.81
CA GLY A 159 -4.08 -2.75 -17.82
C GLY A 159 -3.72 -3.31 -16.43
N ALA A 160 -3.90 -4.60 -16.23
CA ALA A 160 -3.47 -5.30 -15.02
C ALA A 160 -1.94 -5.31 -14.90
N PHE A 161 -1.42 -5.60 -13.69
CA PHE A 161 0.01 -5.87 -13.57
C PHE A 161 0.38 -7.10 -14.41
N PRO A 162 1.53 -7.08 -15.13
CA PRO A 162 1.85 -8.10 -16.15
C PRO A 162 1.87 -9.54 -15.65
N ALA A 163 2.19 -9.75 -14.37
CA ALA A 163 2.21 -11.09 -13.78
C ALA A 163 0.81 -11.57 -13.31
N TRP A 164 -0.24 -10.77 -13.46
CA TRP A 164 -1.58 -11.15 -13.05
C TRP A 164 -2.14 -12.33 -13.88
N ASP A 165 -2.72 -13.30 -13.19
CA ASP A 165 -3.38 -14.46 -13.80
C ASP A 165 -4.64 -14.80 -13.00
N HIS A 166 -5.80 -14.54 -13.58
CA HIS A 166 -7.09 -14.78 -12.94
C HIS A 166 -7.27 -16.21 -12.45
N LYS A 167 -6.82 -17.21 -13.23
CA LYS A 167 -6.98 -18.63 -12.85
C LYS A 167 -6.20 -19.01 -11.60
N LYS A 168 -5.07 -18.33 -11.36
CA LYS A 168 -4.22 -18.56 -10.18
C LYS A 168 -4.68 -17.77 -8.97
N GLU A 169 -5.33 -16.62 -9.17
CA GLU A 169 -5.68 -15.69 -8.10
C GLU A 169 -7.12 -15.88 -7.58
N LYS A 170 -8.07 -16.26 -8.43
CA LYS A 170 -9.50 -16.28 -8.09
C LYS A 170 -9.87 -17.07 -6.83
N ASP A 171 -9.10 -18.12 -6.54
CA ASP A 171 -9.33 -19.01 -5.39
C ASP A 171 -8.42 -18.66 -4.19
N HIS A 172 -7.64 -17.55 -4.28
CA HIS A 172 -6.78 -17.13 -3.17
C HIS A 172 -7.66 -16.56 -2.03
N PRO A 173 -7.62 -17.12 -0.80
CA PRO A 173 -8.58 -16.78 0.26
C PRO A 173 -8.66 -15.28 0.57
N PHE A 174 -7.53 -14.59 0.64
CA PHE A 174 -7.49 -13.16 0.92
C PHE A 174 -8.12 -12.34 -0.21
N ILE A 175 -7.78 -12.62 -1.46
CA ILE A 175 -8.32 -11.87 -2.62
C ILE A 175 -9.79 -12.16 -2.81
N SER A 176 -10.19 -13.44 -2.76
CA SER A 176 -11.60 -13.82 -2.87
C SER A 176 -12.46 -13.23 -1.76
N GLY A 177 -11.93 -13.14 -0.54
CA GLY A 177 -12.58 -12.45 0.58
C GLY A 177 -12.85 -10.97 0.27
N ILE A 178 -11.84 -10.23 -0.18
CA ILE A 178 -12.01 -8.81 -0.57
C ILE A 178 -13.00 -8.67 -1.73
N ILE A 179 -12.84 -9.45 -2.80
CA ILE A 179 -13.70 -9.37 -3.99
C ILE A 179 -15.16 -9.71 -3.65
N SER A 180 -15.41 -10.65 -2.74
CA SER A 180 -16.76 -11.01 -2.32
C SER A 180 -17.55 -9.85 -1.69
N GLU A 181 -16.87 -8.92 -1.05
CA GLU A 181 -17.45 -7.73 -0.39
C GLU A 181 -17.72 -6.56 -1.36
N LEU A 182 -17.15 -6.60 -2.58
CA LEU A 182 -17.35 -5.55 -3.57
C LEU A 182 -18.75 -5.62 -4.21
N LEU A 183 -19.17 -4.49 -4.78
CA LEU A 183 -20.39 -4.42 -5.58
C LEU A 183 -20.27 -5.31 -6.84
N GLU A 184 -21.41 -5.86 -7.31
CA GLU A 184 -21.41 -6.86 -8.39
C GLU A 184 -20.69 -6.38 -9.66
N HIS A 185 -20.94 -5.15 -10.11
CA HIS A 185 -20.24 -4.60 -11.27
C HIS A 185 -18.72 -4.53 -11.10
N ARG A 186 -18.19 -4.39 -9.86
CA ARG A 186 -16.77 -4.41 -9.56
C ARG A 186 -16.19 -5.82 -9.61
N LYS A 187 -16.97 -6.82 -9.22
CA LYS A 187 -16.59 -8.24 -9.37
C LYS A 187 -16.47 -8.62 -10.84
N GLU A 188 -17.41 -8.16 -11.68
CA GLU A 188 -17.35 -8.35 -13.13
C GLU A 188 -16.12 -7.62 -13.74
N GLU A 189 -15.84 -6.40 -13.31
CA GLU A 189 -14.66 -5.65 -13.76
C GLU A 189 -13.36 -6.35 -13.33
N TYR A 190 -13.27 -6.86 -12.09
CA TYR A 190 -12.13 -7.65 -11.66
C TYR A 190 -11.94 -8.91 -12.50
N ALA A 191 -12.98 -9.66 -12.77
CA ALA A 191 -12.90 -10.87 -13.60
C ALA A 191 -12.43 -10.57 -15.03
N ARG A 192 -12.80 -9.40 -15.56
CA ARG A 192 -12.49 -8.98 -16.93
C ARG A 192 -11.13 -8.29 -17.07
N TYR A 193 -10.80 -7.39 -16.17
CA TYR A 193 -9.64 -6.49 -16.27
C TYR A 193 -8.53 -6.80 -15.27
N GLY A 194 -8.80 -7.58 -14.23
CA GLY A 194 -7.87 -7.84 -13.15
C GLY A 194 -7.70 -6.65 -12.20
N ARG A 195 -6.53 -6.57 -11.61
CA ARG A 195 -6.09 -5.47 -10.74
C ARG A 195 -4.71 -4.95 -11.15
N ARG A 196 -4.42 -3.70 -10.84
CA ARG A 196 -3.22 -3.00 -11.29
C ARG A 196 -1.97 -3.34 -10.51
N ASN A 197 -2.08 -3.73 -9.24
CA ASN A 197 -0.98 -3.84 -8.29
C ASN A 197 -0.96 -5.23 -7.64
N ILE A 198 0.19 -5.88 -7.54
CA ILE A 198 0.33 -7.23 -6.94
C ILE A 198 0.04 -7.24 -5.43
N ALA A 199 0.34 -6.14 -4.75
CA ALA A 199 -0.04 -5.88 -3.36
C ALA A 199 -0.46 -4.42 -3.24
N ASN A 200 -1.45 -4.14 -2.39
CA ASN A 200 -2.02 -2.81 -2.24
C ASN A 200 -1.72 -2.21 -0.88
N THR A 201 -1.96 -2.95 0.20
CA THR A 201 -1.95 -2.43 1.56
C THR A 201 -0.86 -3.08 2.41
N THR A 202 -0.39 -2.36 3.41
CA THR A 202 0.53 -2.85 4.43
C THR A 202 0.38 -2.06 5.73
N THR A 203 0.79 -2.64 6.85
CA THR A 203 0.86 -1.96 8.14
C THR A 203 2.32 -1.66 8.45
N ALA A 204 2.82 -0.58 7.86
CA ALA A 204 4.21 -0.15 8.04
C ALA A 204 4.36 0.76 9.27
N PRO A 205 5.52 0.74 9.95
CA PRO A 205 5.82 1.74 10.96
C PRO A 205 5.95 3.12 10.30
N ALA A 206 5.23 4.11 10.83
CA ALA A 206 5.20 5.46 10.26
C ALA A 206 6.51 6.24 10.48
N GLY A 207 7.27 5.93 11.54
CA GLY A 207 8.57 6.51 11.83
C GLY A 207 8.57 8.04 11.74
N SER A 208 9.46 8.60 10.91
CA SER A 208 9.60 10.06 10.72
C SER A 208 8.33 10.73 10.18
N VAL A 209 7.48 10.00 9.45
CA VAL A 209 6.20 10.54 8.96
C VAL A 209 5.25 10.85 10.12
N SER A 210 5.20 10.00 11.15
CA SER A 210 4.38 10.27 12.34
C SER A 210 4.87 11.49 13.13
N VAL A 211 6.18 11.70 13.19
CA VAL A 211 6.76 12.92 13.78
C VAL A 211 6.34 14.16 12.99
N LEU A 212 6.38 14.10 11.66
CA LEU A 212 5.97 15.20 10.79
C LEU A 212 4.47 15.51 10.94
N THR A 213 3.64 14.49 11.04
CA THR A 213 2.18 14.65 11.22
C THR A 213 1.74 14.85 12.67
N GLN A 214 2.68 14.74 13.63
CA GLN A 214 2.41 14.85 15.07
C GLN A 214 1.35 13.86 15.53
N THR A 215 1.48 12.59 15.12
CA THR A 215 0.56 11.50 15.45
C THR A 215 1.30 10.32 16.06
N THR A 216 0.55 9.40 16.68
CA THR A 216 1.07 8.07 17.01
C THR A 216 1.50 7.34 15.73
N SER A 217 2.54 6.49 15.83
CA SER A 217 3.09 5.75 14.70
C SER A 217 2.21 4.53 14.39
N GLY A 218 1.80 4.41 13.10
CA GLY A 218 1.08 3.22 12.65
C GLY A 218 -0.17 2.93 13.46
N ILE A 219 -0.20 1.75 14.08
CA ILE A 219 -1.30 1.25 14.90
C ILE A 219 -1.04 1.30 16.40
N GLU A 220 0.16 1.70 16.81
CA GLU A 220 0.54 1.72 18.21
C GLU A 220 -0.19 2.82 18.97
N PRO A 221 -0.53 2.60 20.25
CA PRO A 221 -1.00 3.66 21.13
C PRO A 221 0.16 4.57 21.53
N SER A 222 -0.14 5.73 22.12
CA SER A 222 0.90 6.56 22.73
C SER A 222 1.60 5.78 23.84
N PHE A 223 2.92 5.61 23.71
CA PHE A 223 3.72 4.89 24.70
C PHE A 223 3.77 5.61 26.04
N MET A 224 3.95 6.92 26.01
CA MET A 224 3.94 7.81 27.15
C MET A 224 3.31 9.14 26.76
N LEU A 225 2.46 9.69 27.66
CA LEU A 225 1.86 11.01 27.44
C LEU A 225 2.83 12.16 27.75
N HIS A 226 3.86 11.90 28.55
CA HIS A 226 4.90 12.85 28.92
C HIS A 226 6.20 12.13 29.22
N TYR A 227 7.31 12.60 28.68
CA TYR A 227 8.65 12.11 29.00
C TYR A 227 9.67 13.27 28.92
N THR A 228 10.68 13.19 29.73
CA THR A 228 11.79 14.16 29.83
C THR A 228 13.07 13.57 29.28
#